data_a0cd6274713f15fbb854d2aa12833c1e
#
_entry.id   a0cd6274713f15fbb854d2aa12833c1e
#
_cell.length_a   1.000
_cell.length_b   1.000
_cell.length_c   1.000
_cell.angle_alpha   90.00
_cell.angle_beta   90.00
_cell.angle_gamma   90.00
#
_symmetry.space_group_name_H-M   'P 1'
#
loop_
_entity.id
_entity.type
_entity.pdbx_description
1 polymer ?
#
loop_
_entity_poly.entity_id
_entity_poly.type
_entity_poly.pdbx_seq_one_letter_code
_entity_poly.pdbx_strand_id
1 'polypeptide(L)'
;MDSDVVILFGGASSERLVSVASAQNVSSHLTGAACWFIAKDGPVFEVARDVLSAHERPFEHEFVPSGAPRFPSLAAALDSAEAKGKTFFLALHGGDGENGVTQALLETRGLAFTGSDSAASARAFDKAKTKELAHAKGARIADARTLEPMSLADTKAALSSLLAASPRWVLKPRADGSSHGLVHLRGADQLDEAAATLSKLGIAYLAEVFIEGRELTVGVVDDEAGTTALPVSEVRLIPGGAFDYAGKYLGRGTEEITPAELEPAQWQQAQALAVLTHGALGCRGYSRTDMILTANGPVLLEINTLPGMTKASFIPQQLAAAGRPVKPFLERQLTLARQRRDAK
;
A
#
# COMPACT_ATOMS: atom_id res chain seq x y z
N MET A 1 -20.95 -5.20 18.74
CA MET A 1 -21.21 -4.42 17.51
C MET A 1 -20.39 -4.87 16.31
N ASP A 2 -19.34 -5.70 16.52
CA ASP A 2 -18.42 -6.14 15.44
C ASP A 2 -18.74 -7.56 14.91
N SER A 3 -19.84 -8.19 15.34
CA SER A 3 -20.19 -9.56 14.95
C SER A 3 -20.60 -9.70 13.48
N ASP A 4 -20.88 -8.58 12.82
CA ASP A 4 -21.13 -8.48 11.38
C ASP A 4 -19.88 -8.10 10.57
N VAL A 5 -18.68 -8.06 11.21
CA VAL A 5 -17.42 -7.71 10.57
C VAL A 5 -16.59 -8.96 10.30
N VAL A 6 -15.95 -8.99 9.14
CA VAL A 6 -14.92 -9.96 8.78
C VAL A 6 -13.63 -9.22 8.50
N ILE A 7 -12.55 -9.57 9.19
CA ILE A 7 -11.18 -9.12 8.85
C ILE A 7 -10.64 -10.11 7.83
N LEU A 8 -10.40 -9.62 6.61
CA LEU A 8 -9.88 -10.42 5.50
C LEU A 8 -8.38 -10.15 5.36
N PHE A 9 -7.55 -11.19 5.44
CA PHE A 9 -6.10 -11.06 5.46
C PHE A 9 -5.37 -12.26 4.85
N GLY A 10 -4.04 -12.15 4.66
CA GLY A 10 -3.21 -13.17 4.02
C GLY A 10 -3.04 -12.91 2.52
N GLY A 11 -3.26 -13.93 1.70
CA GLY A 11 -3.18 -13.87 0.24
C GLY A 11 -1.84 -14.33 -0.33
N ALA A 12 -1.72 -14.31 -1.68
CA ALA A 12 -0.55 -14.80 -2.41
C ALA A 12 0.59 -13.77 -2.52
N SER A 13 0.33 -12.51 -2.16
CA SER A 13 1.30 -11.42 -2.25
C SER A 13 2.60 -11.69 -1.46
N SER A 14 3.69 -11.09 -1.90
CA SER A 14 4.95 -11.01 -1.14
C SER A 14 4.78 -10.28 0.20
N GLU A 15 3.74 -9.45 0.33
CA GLU A 15 3.42 -8.67 1.54
C GLU A 15 2.42 -9.38 2.48
N ARG A 16 2.13 -10.67 2.27
CA ARG A 16 1.19 -11.44 3.13
C ARG A 16 1.58 -11.50 4.60
N LEU A 17 2.88 -11.41 4.91
CA LEU A 17 3.37 -11.33 6.29
C LEU A 17 2.93 -10.03 6.98
N VAL A 18 3.00 -8.92 6.26
CA VAL A 18 2.50 -7.61 6.71
C VAL A 18 0.97 -7.66 6.90
N SER A 19 0.27 -8.38 6.05
CA SER A 19 -1.17 -8.61 6.14
C SER A 19 -1.54 -9.33 7.45
N VAL A 20 -0.80 -10.36 7.83
CA VAL A 20 -0.99 -11.06 9.11
C VAL A 20 -0.77 -10.11 10.30
N ALA A 21 0.33 -9.34 10.29
CA ALA A 21 0.63 -8.37 11.35
C ALA A 21 -0.44 -7.26 11.45
N SER A 22 -0.95 -6.79 10.31
CA SER A 22 -2.06 -5.82 10.25
C SER A 22 -3.34 -6.41 10.84
N ALA A 23 -3.67 -7.66 10.48
CA ALA A 23 -4.85 -8.34 11.01
C ALA A 23 -4.75 -8.57 12.52
N GLN A 24 -3.57 -8.87 13.08
CA GLN A 24 -3.36 -8.97 14.52
C GLN A 24 -3.71 -7.65 15.22
N ASN A 25 -3.21 -6.52 14.73
CA ASN A 25 -3.50 -5.22 15.31
C ASN A 25 -4.98 -4.85 15.17
N VAL A 26 -5.57 -5.01 13.98
CA VAL A 26 -6.98 -4.69 13.71
C VAL A 26 -7.90 -5.56 14.58
N SER A 27 -7.67 -6.87 14.69
CA SER A 27 -8.48 -7.79 15.49
C SER A 27 -8.38 -7.51 17.01
N SER A 28 -7.29 -6.89 17.46
CA SER A 28 -7.17 -6.47 18.87
C SER A 28 -8.12 -5.32 19.23
N HIS A 29 -8.55 -4.53 18.24
CA HIS A 29 -9.49 -3.41 18.39
C HIS A 29 -10.94 -3.81 18.03
N LEU A 30 -11.14 -4.71 17.04
CA LEU A 30 -12.43 -5.21 16.59
C LEU A 30 -12.67 -6.62 17.13
N THR A 31 -12.89 -6.71 18.43
CA THR A 31 -12.84 -7.98 19.18
C THR A 31 -13.98 -8.96 18.86
N GLY A 32 -15.06 -8.51 18.26
CA GLY A 32 -16.20 -9.33 17.80
C GLY A 32 -16.12 -9.76 16.35
N ALA A 33 -15.10 -9.29 15.57
CA ALA A 33 -14.96 -9.61 14.18
C ALA A 33 -14.47 -11.05 13.95
N ALA A 34 -15.00 -11.71 12.91
CA ALA A 34 -14.43 -12.96 12.40
C ALA A 34 -13.11 -12.69 11.65
N CYS A 35 -12.17 -13.62 11.71
CA CYS A 35 -10.88 -13.49 11.02
C CYS A 35 -10.81 -14.52 9.88
N TRP A 36 -10.80 -14.08 8.63
CA TRP A 36 -10.69 -14.93 7.45
C TRP A 36 -9.31 -14.79 6.81
N PHE A 37 -8.54 -15.85 6.91
CA PHE A 37 -7.20 -15.95 6.34
C PHE A 37 -7.27 -16.58 4.94
N ILE A 38 -6.76 -15.88 3.94
CA ILE A 38 -6.56 -16.41 2.58
C ILE A 38 -5.17 -17.05 2.53
N ALA A 39 -5.10 -18.34 2.33
CA ALA A 39 -3.83 -19.02 2.13
C ALA A 39 -3.20 -18.65 0.79
N LYS A 40 -1.88 -18.82 0.67
CA LYS A 40 -1.11 -18.45 -0.53
C LYS A 40 -1.60 -19.13 -1.81
N ASP A 41 -2.14 -20.34 -1.70
CA ASP A 41 -2.69 -21.19 -2.77
C ASP A 41 -4.20 -21.02 -2.97
N GLY A 42 -4.85 -20.10 -2.24
CA GLY A 42 -6.21 -19.65 -2.47
C GLY A 42 -7.29 -20.04 -1.48
N PRO A 43 -7.23 -21.19 -0.77
CA PRO A 43 -8.22 -21.56 0.24
C PRO A 43 -8.35 -20.54 1.37
N VAL A 44 -9.57 -20.43 1.95
CA VAL A 44 -9.87 -19.50 3.04
C VAL A 44 -10.14 -20.29 4.32
N PHE A 45 -9.48 -19.87 5.39
CA PHE A 45 -9.62 -20.41 6.73
C PHE A 45 -10.29 -19.39 7.64
N GLU A 46 -11.23 -19.84 8.45
CA GLU A 46 -11.67 -19.08 9.60
C GLU A 46 -10.70 -19.32 10.75
N VAL A 47 -10.08 -18.26 11.25
CA VAL A 47 -9.03 -18.32 12.26
C VAL A 47 -9.54 -17.72 13.56
N ALA A 48 -9.38 -18.45 14.68
CA ALA A 48 -9.69 -17.90 15.99
C ALA A 48 -8.70 -16.76 16.33
N ARG A 49 -9.23 -15.69 16.93
CA ARG A 49 -8.45 -14.48 17.23
C ARG A 49 -7.26 -14.73 18.15
N ASP A 50 -7.40 -15.64 19.12
CA ASP A 50 -6.32 -16.05 20.02
C ASP A 50 -5.20 -16.76 19.28
N VAL A 51 -5.53 -17.62 18.31
CA VAL A 51 -4.55 -18.27 17.40
C VAL A 51 -3.81 -17.23 16.57
N LEU A 52 -4.53 -16.25 15.99
CA LEU A 52 -3.92 -15.16 15.24
C LEU A 52 -3.01 -14.32 16.13
N SER A 53 -3.46 -13.96 17.33
CA SER A 53 -2.69 -13.12 18.25
C SER A 53 -1.46 -13.81 18.84
N ALA A 54 -1.47 -15.14 18.93
CA ALA A 54 -0.36 -15.95 19.44
C ALA A 54 0.75 -16.16 18.39
N HIS A 55 0.52 -15.79 17.11
CA HIS A 55 1.55 -15.90 16.08
C HIS A 55 2.64 -14.86 16.29
N GLU A 56 3.82 -15.33 16.70
CA GLU A 56 4.99 -14.49 16.98
C GLU A 56 5.77 -14.13 15.71
N ARG A 57 6.39 -12.94 15.69
CA ARG A 57 7.23 -12.43 14.60
C ARG A 57 6.57 -12.52 13.23
N PRO A 58 5.39 -11.92 13.04
CA PRO A 58 4.59 -12.06 11.81
C PRO A 58 5.27 -11.51 10.55
N PHE A 59 6.32 -10.70 10.67
CA PHE A 59 7.12 -10.22 9.54
C PHE A 59 8.22 -11.18 9.07
N GLU A 60 8.51 -12.22 9.86
CA GLU A 60 9.60 -13.16 9.61
C GLU A 60 9.07 -14.60 9.39
N HIS A 61 7.94 -14.93 10.00
CA HIS A 61 7.38 -16.27 9.98
C HIS A 61 6.04 -16.31 9.24
N GLU A 62 5.88 -17.30 8.38
CA GLU A 62 4.61 -17.59 7.73
C GLU A 62 3.56 -18.01 8.75
N PHE A 63 2.36 -17.45 8.61
CA PHE A 63 1.21 -17.91 9.35
C PHE A 63 0.62 -19.15 8.68
N VAL A 64 0.59 -20.26 9.41
CA VAL A 64 0.04 -21.53 8.93
C VAL A 64 -1.20 -21.87 9.78
N PRO A 65 -2.42 -21.75 9.22
CA PRO A 65 -3.62 -22.11 9.94
C PRO A 65 -3.68 -23.61 10.18
N SER A 66 -4.29 -24.02 11.29
CA SER A 66 -4.56 -25.44 11.59
C SER A 66 -5.91 -25.87 11.03
N GLY A 67 -6.06 -27.18 10.76
CA GLY A 67 -7.30 -27.79 10.32
C GLY A 67 -7.56 -27.67 8.83
N ALA A 68 -8.80 -27.97 8.42
CA ALA A 68 -9.23 -27.87 7.03
C ALA A 68 -9.66 -26.43 6.67
N PRO A 69 -9.47 -26.01 5.42
CA PRO A 69 -10.00 -24.74 4.98
C PRO A 69 -11.53 -24.70 5.09
N ARG A 70 -12.06 -23.54 5.49
CA ARG A 70 -13.50 -23.31 5.56
C ARG A 70 -14.12 -23.22 4.16
N PHE A 71 -13.39 -22.60 3.23
CA PHE A 71 -13.82 -22.42 1.84
C PHE A 71 -12.67 -22.74 0.88
N PRO A 72 -12.96 -23.30 -0.30
CA PRO A 72 -11.93 -23.67 -1.28
C PRO A 72 -11.29 -22.45 -1.97
N SER A 73 -11.93 -21.28 -1.93
CA SER A 73 -11.42 -20.05 -2.52
C SER A 73 -12.09 -18.83 -1.89
N LEU A 74 -11.50 -17.63 -2.10
CA LEU A 74 -12.13 -16.38 -1.69
C LEU A 74 -13.50 -16.18 -2.37
N ALA A 75 -13.64 -16.49 -3.66
CA ALA A 75 -14.92 -16.38 -4.36
C ALA A 75 -15.99 -17.25 -3.69
N ALA A 76 -15.69 -18.51 -3.37
CA ALA A 76 -16.61 -19.41 -2.67
C ALA A 76 -16.96 -18.90 -1.25
N ALA A 77 -15.99 -18.30 -0.55
CA ALA A 77 -16.24 -17.69 0.76
C ALA A 77 -17.21 -16.52 0.65
N LEU A 78 -17.02 -15.63 -0.34
CA LEU A 78 -17.88 -14.46 -0.57
C LEU A 78 -19.28 -14.82 -1.09
N ASP A 79 -19.45 -15.98 -1.76
CA ASP A 79 -20.75 -16.51 -2.21
C ASP A 79 -21.53 -17.21 -1.09
N SER A 80 -20.89 -17.48 0.05
CA SER A 80 -21.49 -18.22 1.15
C SER A 80 -22.59 -17.43 1.88
N ALA A 81 -23.45 -18.16 2.58
CA ALA A 81 -24.44 -17.55 3.46
C ALA A 81 -23.79 -16.77 4.62
N GLU A 82 -22.57 -17.14 5.01
CA GLU A 82 -21.80 -16.51 6.09
C GLU A 82 -21.30 -15.11 5.71
N ALA A 83 -21.06 -14.84 4.41
CA ALA A 83 -20.67 -13.53 3.91
C ALA A 83 -21.84 -12.53 3.82
N LYS A 84 -23.07 -13.03 3.75
CA LYS A 84 -24.27 -12.17 3.60
C LYS A 84 -24.43 -11.22 4.77
N GLY A 85 -24.58 -9.93 4.46
CA GLY A 85 -24.75 -8.87 5.46
C GLY A 85 -23.48 -8.50 6.23
N LYS A 86 -22.35 -9.16 5.98
CA LYS A 86 -21.08 -8.80 6.58
C LYS A 86 -20.47 -7.56 5.95
N THR A 87 -19.62 -6.90 6.74
CA THR A 87 -18.73 -5.81 6.31
C THR A 87 -17.29 -6.29 6.40
N PHE A 88 -16.56 -6.20 5.30
CA PHE A 88 -15.19 -6.69 5.21
C PHE A 88 -14.19 -5.58 5.52
N PHE A 89 -13.40 -5.76 6.57
CA PHE A 89 -12.19 -4.96 6.78
C PHE A 89 -11.05 -5.60 6.00
N LEU A 90 -10.50 -4.89 5.02
CA LEU A 90 -9.41 -5.38 4.19
C LEU A 90 -8.07 -5.09 4.87
N ALA A 91 -7.49 -6.12 5.50
CA ALA A 91 -6.13 -6.10 6.04
C ALA A 91 -5.14 -6.77 5.08
N LEU A 92 -5.42 -6.69 3.76
CA LEU A 92 -4.59 -7.23 2.68
C LEU A 92 -3.53 -6.22 2.26
N HIS A 93 -2.41 -6.70 1.71
CA HIS A 93 -1.35 -5.85 1.17
C HIS A 93 -0.76 -6.45 -0.10
N GLY A 94 -0.49 -5.59 -1.07
CA GLY A 94 0.07 -5.94 -2.38
C GLY A 94 -0.82 -6.86 -3.23
N GLY A 95 -0.41 -7.10 -4.47
CA GLY A 95 -1.07 -8.03 -5.39
C GLY A 95 -2.57 -7.82 -5.48
N ASP A 96 -3.34 -8.91 -5.45
CA ASP A 96 -4.81 -8.90 -5.57
C ASP A 96 -5.52 -8.17 -4.43
N GLY A 97 -4.84 -7.90 -3.32
CA GLY A 97 -5.36 -7.09 -2.23
C GLY A 97 -5.47 -5.61 -2.60
N GLU A 98 -4.54 -5.09 -3.41
CA GLU A 98 -4.43 -3.66 -3.72
C GLU A 98 -4.67 -3.29 -5.20
N ASN A 99 -4.62 -4.27 -6.13
CA ASN A 99 -4.77 -4.02 -7.57
C ASN A 99 -6.24 -3.91 -8.03
N GLY A 100 -7.21 -4.01 -7.13
CA GLY A 100 -8.65 -3.92 -7.43
C GLY A 100 -9.35 -5.27 -7.62
N VAL A 101 -8.63 -6.38 -7.71
CA VAL A 101 -9.23 -7.73 -7.94
C VAL A 101 -10.11 -8.13 -6.75
N THR A 102 -9.61 -8.07 -5.53
CA THR A 102 -10.39 -8.40 -4.33
C THR A 102 -11.59 -7.46 -4.17
N GLN A 103 -11.40 -6.17 -4.43
CA GLN A 103 -12.47 -5.17 -4.37
C GLN A 103 -13.57 -5.47 -5.39
N ALA A 104 -13.21 -5.85 -6.62
CA ALA A 104 -14.19 -6.22 -7.67
C ALA A 104 -15.00 -7.48 -7.28
N LEU A 105 -14.37 -8.46 -6.64
CA LEU A 105 -15.07 -9.64 -6.12
C LEU A 105 -16.13 -9.27 -5.07
N LEU A 106 -15.84 -8.32 -4.20
CA LEU A 106 -16.76 -7.82 -3.18
C LEU A 106 -17.87 -6.94 -3.81
N GLU A 107 -17.51 -6.06 -4.74
CA GLU A 107 -18.45 -5.16 -5.43
C GLU A 107 -19.50 -5.92 -6.23
N THR A 108 -19.09 -6.92 -7.00
CA THR A 108 -20.01 -7.74 -7.83
C THR A 108 -21.02 -8.52 -6.98
N ARG A 109 -20.75 -8.69 -5.68
CA ARG A 109 -21.63 -9.37 -4.71
C ARG A 109 -22.40 -8.39 -3.81
N GLY A 110 -22.25 -7.08 -4.02
CA GLY A 110 -22.88 -6.07 -3.18
C GLY A 110 -22.44 -6.11 -1.72
N LEU A 111 -21.23 -6.59 -1.43
CA LEU A 111 -20.69 -6.68 -0.08
C LEU A 111 -20.03 -5.37 0.33
N ALA A 112 -20.22 -4.97 1.58
CA ALA A 112 -19.58 -3.79 2.14
C ALA A 112 -18.10 -4.09 2.48
N PHE A 113 -17.18 -3.19 2.12
CA PHE A 113 -15.75 -3.33 2.47
C PHE A 113 -15.08 -1.97 2.68
N THR A 114 -14.02 -1.96 3.48
CA THR A 114 -13.25 -0.75 3.80
C THR A 114 -12.27 -0.38 2.69
N GLY A 115 -11.89 0.90 2.62
CA GLY A 115 -10.91 1.39 1.65
C GLY A 115 -11.53 1.75 0.30
N SER A 116 -10.69 1.89 -0.69
CA SER A 116 -11.03 2.32 -2.06
C SER A 116 -11.76 1.23 -2.86
N ASP A 117 -12.52 1.62 -3.86
CA ASP A 117 -13.17 0.69 -4.79
C ASP A 117 -12.17 0.05 -5.77
N SER A 118 -12.64 -0.93 -6.55
CA SER A 118 -11.79 -1.69 -7.48
C SER A 118 -11.11 -0.79 -8.50
N ALA A 119 -11.81 0.20 -9.03
CA ALA A 119 -11.28 1.10 -10.05
C ALA A 119 -10.22 2.06 -9.47
N ALA A 120 -10.45 2.61 -8.27
CA ALA A 120 -9.47 3.46 -7.59
C ALA A 120 -8.23 2.67 -7.16
N SER A 121 -8.42 1.46 -6.63
CA SER A 121 -7.33 0.55 -6.27
C SER A 121 -6.46 0.21 -7.48
N ALA A 122 -7.06 -0.16 -8.61
CA ALA A 122 -6.32 -0.46 -9.83
C ALA A 122 -5.53 0.75 -10.35
N ARG A 123 -6.12 1.97 -10.31
CA ARG A 123 -5.41 3.21 -10.69
C ARG A 123 -4.23 3.52 -9.77
N ALA A 124 -4.40 3.31 -8.46
CA ALA A 124 -3.38 3.57 -7.46
C ALA A 124 -2.22 2.57 -7.54
N PHE A 125 -2.50 1.31 -7.83
CA PHE A 125 -1.51 0.25 -7.94
C PHE A 125 -0.60 0.42 -9.17
N ASP A 126 -1.12 1.03 -10.25
CA ASP A 126 -0.35 1.40 -11.44
C ASP A 126 0.34 2.76 -11.23
N LYS A 127 1.66 2.73 -10.97
CA LYS A 127 2.47 3.94 -10.70
C LYS A 127 2.44 4.95 -11.85
N ALA A 128 2.42 4.49 -13.10
CA ALA A 128 2.33 5.38 -14.26
C ALA A 128 0.98 6.09 -14.31
N LYS A 129 -0.12 5.34 -14.05
CA LYS A 129 -1.48 5.89 -14.01
C LYS A 129 -1.68 6.83 -12.84
N THR A 130 -1.13 6.50 -11.68
CA THR A 130 -1.11 7.38 -10.50
C THR A 130 -0.50 8.73 -10.85
N LYS A 131 0.69 8.73 -11.47
CA LYS A 131 1.38 9.97 -11.84
C LYS A 131 0.62 10.77 -12.89
N GLU A 132 0.11 10.11 -13.92
CA GLU A 132 -0.72 10.75 -14.96
C GLU A 132 -1.90 11.50 -14.33
N LEU A 133 -2.70 10.81 -13.51
CA LEU A 133 -3.92 11.37 -12.93
C LEU A 133 -3.64 12.47 -11.89
N ALA A 134 -2.64 12.26 -11.04
CA ALA A 134 -2.26 13.25 -10.03
C ALA A 134 -1.61 14.50 -10.68
N HIS A 135 -0.76 14.31 -11.70
CA HIS A 135 -0.16 15.43 -12.44
C HIS A 135 -1.20 16.28 -13.16
N ALA A 136 -2.21 15.66 -13.76
CA ALA A 136 -3.34 16.36 -14.37
C ALA A 136 -4.14 17.24 -13.39
N LYS A 137 -3.99 16.98 -12.07
CA LYS A 137 -4.58 17.79 -10.98
C LYS A 137 -3.57 18.76 -10.34
N GLY A 138 -2.35 18.87 -10.88
CA GLY A 138 -1.32 19.79 -10.42
C GLY A 138 -0.27 19.19 -9.49
N ALA A 139 -0.28 17.87 -9.25
CA ALA A 139 0.80 17.23 -8.50
C ALA A 139 2.13 17.33 -9.27
N ARG A 140 3.21 17.60 -8.53
CA ARG A 140 4.56 17.49 -9.08
C ARG A 140 4.99 16.03 -9.09
N ILE A 141 5.53 15.59 -10.21
CA ILE A 141 6.05 14.24 -10.42
C ILE A 141 7.48 14.32 -10.97
N ALA A 142 8.25 13.24 -10.86
CA ALA A 142 9.51 13.08 -11.56
C ALA A 142 9.28 12.92 -13.07
N ASP A 143 10.26 13.31 -13.87
CA ASP A 143 10.31 12.89 -15.26
C ASP A 143 10.39 11.36 -15.31
N ALA A 144 9.51 10.76 -16.11
CA ALA A 144 9.36 9.31 -16.12
C ALA A 144 9.22 8.75 -17.54
N ARG A 145 9.60 7.48 -17.70
CA ARG A 145 9.42 6.69 -18.92
C ARG A 145 8.90 5.31 -18.55
N THR A 146 7.91 4.83 -19.26
CA THR A 146 7.47 3.43 -19.14
C THR A 146 8.35 2.55 -20.03
N LEU A 147 8.84 1.46 -19.48
CA LEU A 147 9.57 0.42 -20.20
C LEU A 147 8.71 -0.84 -20.22
N GLU A 148 8.19 -1.19 -21.39
CA GLU A 148 7.47 -2.44 -21.57
C GLU A 148 8.45 -3.63 -21.60
N PRO A 149 8.01 -4.88 -21.32
CA PRO A 149 8.85 -6.06 -21.46
C PRO A 149 9.45 -6.16 -22.88
N MET A 150 10.76 -6.32 -22.96
CA MET A 150 11.48 -6.38 -24.22
C MET A 150 12.69 -7.32 -24.12
N SER A 151 13.37 -7.58 -25.25
CA SER A 151 14.59 -8.39 -25.26
C SER A 151 15.68 -7.79 -24.39
N LEU A 152 16.65 -8.61 -23.95
CA LEU A 152 17.80 -8.13 -23.18
C LEU A 152 18.57 -7.02 -23.92
N ALA A 153 18.75 -7.17 -25.23
CA ALA A 153 19.46 -6.19 -26.05
C ALA A 153 18.69 -4.86 -26.15
N ASP A 154 17.38 -4.92 -26.38
CA ASP A 154 16.54 -3.73 -26.43
C ASP A 154 16.43 -3.05 -25.06
N THR A 155 16.33 -3.85 -23.98
CA THR A 155 16.36 -3.32 -22.60
C THR A 155 17.65 -2.55 -22.34
N LYS A 156 18.81 -3.13 -22.70
CA LYS A 156 20.10 -2.45 -22.55
C LYS A 156 20.17 -1.15 -23.36
N ALA A 157 19.68 -1.15 -24.60
CA ALA A 157 19.62 0.06 -25.44
C ALA A 157 18.71 1.14 -24.84
N ALA A 158 17.54 0.75 -24.31
CA ALA A 158 16.63 1.66 -23.61
C ALA A 158 17.27 2.27 -22.37
N LEU A 159 17.92 1.46 -21.51
CA LEU A 159 18.64 1.95 -20.33
C LEU A 159 19.79 2.88 -20.68
N SER A 160 20.53 2.61 -21.77
CA SER A 160 21.58 3.50 -22.27
C SER A 160 21.01 4.85 -22.69
N SER A 161 19.85 4.85 -23.35
CA SER A 161 19.13 6.08 -23.72
C SER A 161 18.67 6.88 -22.48
N LEU A 162 18.24 6.20 -21.41
CA LEU A 162 17.92 6.87 -20.14
C LEU A 162 19.15 7.58 -19.57
N LEU A 163 20.29 6.91 -19.50
CA LEU A 163 21.54 7.50 -18.98
C LEU A 163 22.02 8.69 -19.81
N ALA A 164 21.76 8.70 -21.12
CA ALA A 164 22.05 9.84 -21.98
C ALA A 164 21.16 11.07 -21.66
N ALA A 165 19.94 10.83 -21.17
CA ALA A 165 18.98 11.89 -20.82
C ALA A 165 19.17 12.43 -19.37
N SER A 166 19.55 11.56 -18.42
CA SER A 166 19.84 11.95 -17.03
C SER A 166 20.85 10.96 -16.42
N PRO A 167 21.75 11.42 -15.54
CA PRO A 167 22.80 10.56 -14.97
C PRO A 167 22.29 9.55 -13.95
N ARG A 168 21.07 9.72 -13.41
CA ARG A 168 20.57 8.87 -12.31
C ARG A 168 19.08 8.58 -12.48
N TRP A 169 18.73 7.29 -12.48
CA TRP A 169 17.37 6.80 -12.60
C TRP A 169 17.01 5.80 -11.51
N VAL A 170 15.75 5.78 -11.15
CA VAL A 170 15.13 4.73 -10.34
C VAL A 170 14.19 3.95 -11.23
N LEU A 171 14.46 2.65 -11.40
CA LEU A 171 13.64 1.72 -12.17
C LEU A 171 12.84 0.89 -11.19
N LYS A 172 11.53 0.91 -11.30
CA LYS A 172 10.64 0.16 -10.41
C LYS A 172 9.53 -0.54 -11.19
N PRO A 173 9.09 -1.73 -10.81
CA PRO A 173 7.91 -2.36 -11.39
C PRO A 173 6.75 -1.36 -11.42
N ARG A 174 6.08 -1.26 -12.57
CA ARG A 174 4.95 -0.34 -12.76
C ARG A 174 3.80 -0.64 -11.80
N ALA A 175 3.56 -1.93 -11.52
CA ALA A 175 2.50 -2.41 -10.66
C ALA A 175 3.02 -3.48 -9.69
N ASP A 176 3.66 -3.05 -8.60
CA ASP A 176 4.13 -3.90 -7.51
C ASP A 176 4.43 -3.04 -6.27
N GLY A 177 4.58 -3.69 -5.09
CA GLY A 177 4.83 -3.06 -3.80
C GLY A 177 6.20 -3.37 -3.20
N SER A 178 6.44 -2.87 -1.97
CA SER A 178 7.58 -3.20 -1.08
C SER A 178 8.97 -3.10 -1.70
N SER A 179 9.18 -2.19 -2.65
CA SER A 179 10.47 -2.00 -3.35
C SER A 179 10.99 -3.27 -4.04
N HIS A 180 10.13 -4.28 -4.27
CA HIS A 180 10.51 -5.49 -4.99
C HIS A 180 10.90 -5.14 -6.43
N GLY A 181 12.06 -5.64 -6.90
CA GLY A 181 12.56 -5.37 -8.25
C GLY A 181 13.02 -3.93 -8.51
N LEU A 182 13.16 -3.09 -7.48
CA LEU A 182 13.68 -1.72 -7.61
C LEU A 182 15.16 -1.74 -7.97
N VAL A 183 15.55 -0.97 -8.99
CA VAL A 183 16.92 -0.84 -9.47
C VAL A 183 17.32 0.63 -9.52
N HIS A 184 18.44 0.98 -8.90
CA HIS A 184 19.08 2.29 -9.07
C HIS A 184 20.07 2.22 -10.21
N LEU A 185 19.85 2.97 -11.29
CA LEU A 185 20.74 3.09 -12.43
C LEU A 185 21.53 4.41 -12.32
N ARG A 186 22.84 4.34 -12.08
CA ARG A 186 23.70 5.49 -11.80
C ARG A 186 24.87 5.65 -12.79
N GLY A 187 25.11 4.65 -13.65
CA GLY A 187 26.20 4.66 -14.60
C GLY A 187 26.15 3.51 -15.59
N ALA A 188 26.98 3.60 -16.63
CA ALA A 188 27.04 2.61 -17.70
C ALA A 188 27.56 1.24 -17.23
N ASP A 189 28.32 1.19 -16.16
CA ASP A 189 28.81 -0.03 -15.49
C ASP A 189 27.70 -0.91 -14.94
N GLN A 190 26.52 -0.34 -14.67
CA GLN A 190 25.35 -1.05 -14.13
C GLN A 190 24.38 -1.54 -15.22
N LEU A 191 24.59 -1.19 -16.48
CA LEU A 191 23.65 -1.49 -17.59
C LEU A 191 23.36 -2.98 -17.75
N ASP A 192 24.39 -3.82 -17.69
CA ASP A 192 24.23 -5.27 -17.92
C ASP A 192 23.41 -5.92 -16.80
N GLU A 193 23.70 -5.59 -15.56
CA GLU A 193 22.99 -6.11 -14.39
C GLU A 193 21.54 -5.61 -14.36
N ALA A 194 21.32 -4.30 -14.59
CA ALA A 194 20.00 -3.72 -14.64
C ALA A 194 19.16 -4.34 -15.77
N ALA A 195 19.72 -4.46 -16.99
CA ALA A 195 19.02 -5.06 -18.12
C ALA A 195 18.67 -6.54 -17.86
N ALA A 196 19.59 -7.31 -17.26
CA ALA A 196 19.34 -8.70 -16.89
C ALA A 196 18.21 -8.81 -15.86
N THR A 197 18.19 -7.92 -14.87
CA THR A 197 17.13 -7.88 -13.83
C THR A 197 15.77 -7.60 -14.45
N LEU A 198 15.63 -6.56 -15.26
CA LEU A 198 14.37 -6.19 -15.91
C LEU A 198 13.88 -7.30 -16.84
N SER A 199 14.78 -7.82 -17.69
CA SER A 199 14.44 -8.90 -18.64
C SER A 199 14.05 -10.20 -17.94
N LYS A 200 14.68 -10.54 -16.81
CA LYS A 200 14.34 -11.74 -16.02
C LYS A 200 12.94 -11.65 -15.42
N LEU A 201 12.56 -10.47 -14.93
CA LEU A 201 11.23 -10.26 -14.36
C LEU A 201 10.15 -10.21 -15.43
N GLY A 202 10.45 -9.75 -16.64
CA GLY A 202 9.53 -9.78 -17.78
C GLY A 202 8.24 -8.98 -17.57
N ILE A 203 8.28 -7.92 -16.74
CA ILE A 203 7.15 -7.05 -16.41
C ILE A 203 7.43 -5.61 -16.83
N ALA A 204 6.39 -4.81 -16.95
CA ALA A 204 6.53 -3.39 -17.23
C ALA A 204 7.17 -2.63 -16.07
N TYR A 205 8.09 -1.71 -16.39
CA TYR A 205 8.78 -0.85 -15.44
C TYR A 205 8.42 0.62 -15.65
N LEU A 206 8.46 1.38 -14.58
CA LEU A 206 8.52 2.83 -14.59
C LEU A 206 9.94 3.27 -14.26
N ALA A 207 10.62 3.93 -15.21
CA ALA A 207 11.90 4.58 -15.00
C ALA A 207 11.64 6.04 -14.63
N GLU A 208 12.15 6.49 -13.50
CA GLU A 208 12.02 7.87 -13.02
C GLU A 208 13.40 8.49 -12.81
N VAL A 209 13.55 9.75 -13.18
CA VAL A 209 14.73 10.52 -12.81
C VAL A 209 14.85 10.55 -11.28
N PHE A 210 16.04 10.22 -10.78
CA PHE A 210 16.28 10.23 -9.33
C PHE A 210 16.13 11.64 -8.76
N ILE A 211 15.39 11.76 -7.67
CA ILE A 211 15.14 13.02 -6.97
C ILE A 211 15.86 12.98 -5.63
N GLU A 212 16.66 14.02 -5.35
CA GLU A 212 17.25 14.25 -4.04
C GLU A 212 16.30 15.00 -3.13
N GLY A 213 16.20 14.57 -1.88
CA GLY A 213 15.33 15.19 -0.89
C GLY A 213 15.06 14.31 0.31
N ARG A 214 14.14 14.75 1.16
CA ARG A 214 13.67 14.02 2.33
C ARG A 214 12.47 13.17 1.96
N GLU A 215 12.47 11.90 2.34
CA GLU A 215 11.34 11.02 2.08
C GLU A 215 10.26 11.24 3.14
N LEU A 216 9.07 11.60 2.68
CA LEU A 216 7.90 11.85 3.52
C LEU A 216 6.76 10.91 3.16
N THR A 217 5.94 10.58 4.15
CA THR A 217 4.70 9.84 3.95
C THR A 217 3.55 10.48 4.73
N VAL A 218 2.37 10.53 4.09
CA VAL A 218 1.19 11.20 4.65
C VAL A 218 -0.03 10.32 4.46
N GLY A 219 -0.67 9.95 5.58
CA GLY A 219 -1.99 9.32 5.57
C GLY A 219 -3.08 10.34 5.24
N VAL A 220 -4.07 9.90 4.48
CA VAL A 220 -5.31 10.64 4.23
C VAL A 220 -6.46 9.77 4.70
N VAL A 221 -7.42 10.36 5.38
CA VAL A 221 -8.59 9.68 5.93
C VAL A 221 -9.87 10.42 5.61
N ASP A 222 -10.91 9.68 5.26
CA ASP A 222 -12.27 10.19 5.19
C ASP A 222 -12.96 10.02 6.56
N ASP A 223 -13.53 11.09 7.06
CA ASP A 223 -14.28 11.10 8.31
C ASP A 223 -15.53 12.02 8.21
N GLU A 224 -16.09 12.41 9.33
CA GLU A 224 -17.27 13.28 9.35
C GLU A 224 -16.97 14.71 8.90
N ALA A 225 -15.72 15.15 9.04
CA ALA A 225 -15.28 16.46 8.57
C ALA A 225 -14.93 16.47 7.06
N GLY A 226 -14.99 15.31 6.41
CA GLY A 226 -14.60 15.12 5.01
C GLY A 226 -13.23 14.43 4.88
N THR A 227 -12.54 14.67 3.76
CA THR A 227 -11.22 14.11 3.49
C THR A 227 -10.13 14.98 4.15
N THR A 228 -9.36 14.40 5.07
CA THR A 228 -8.34 15.11 5.84
C THR A 228 -7.00 14.38 5.81
N ALA A 229 -5.89 15.14 5.82
CA ALA A 229 -4.55 14.57 5.94
C ALA A 229 -4.17 14.38 7.42
N LEU A 230 -3.50 13.29 7.72
CA LEU A 230 -2.88 13.02 9.02
C LEU A 230 -1.55 13.79 9.16
N PRO A 231 -0.95 13.82 10.37
CA PRO A 231 0.41 14.31 10.55
C PRO A 231 1.41 13.65 9.62
N VAL A 232 2.35 14.45 9.10
CA VAL A 232 3.40 13.95 8.20
C VAL A 232 4.39 13.08 8.96
N SER A 233 4.84 11.99 8.35
CA SER A 233 5.98 11.20 8.82
C SER A 233 7.16 11.37 7.88
N GLU A 234 8.37 11.28 8.40
CA GLU A 234 9.62 11.27 7.63
C GLU A 234 10.30 9.91 7.78
N VAL A 235 10.89 9.44 6.68
CA VAL A 235 11.77 8.27 6.67
C VAL A 235 13.19 8.76 6.44
N ARG A 236 14.07 8.53 7.40
CA ARG A 236 15.51 8.84 7.30
C ARG A 236 16.28 7.56 7.11
N LEU A 237 17.14 7.54 6.08
CA LEU A 237 18.12 6.46 5.95
C LEU A 237 19.24 6.70 6.94
N ILE A 238 19.56 5.69 7.75
CA ILE A 238 20.80 5.70 8.55
C ILE A 238 21.99 5.29 7.66
N PRO A 239 23.22 5.70 7.98
CA PRO A 239 24.39 5.38 7.15
C PRO A 239 24.51 3.89 6.83
N GLY A 240 24.53 3.53 5.53
CA GLY A 240 24.56 2.15 5.06
C GLY A 240 23.19 1.45 5.00
N GLY A 241 22.10 2.13 5.35
CA GLY A 241 20.74 1.61 5.29
C GLY A 241 20.10 1.75 3.90
N ALA A 242 19.03 0.98 3.69
CA ALA A 242 18.16 1.06 2.52
C ALA A 242 16.69 1.00 2.96
N PHE A 243 15.81 1.69 2.23
CA PHE A 243 14.36 1.62 2.46
C PHE A 243 13.75 0.47 1.63
N ASP A 244 14.24 -0.72 1.89
CA ASP A 244 13.73 -1.99 1.37
C ASP A 244 12.74 -2.64 2.37
N TYR A 245 12.39 -3.91 2.15
CA TYR A 245 11.52 -4.65 3.07
C TYR A 245 12.06 -4.66 4.51
N ALA A 246 13.38 -4.86 4.69
CA ALA A 246 13.98 -4.89 6.02
C ALA A 246 13.96 -3.50 6.68
N GLY A 247 14.16 -2.44 5.92
CA GLY A 247 14.01 -1.06 6.38
C GLY A 247 12.57 -0.73 6.78
N LYS A 248 11.60 -1.14 5.95
CA LYS A 248 10.17 -0.82 6.16
C LYS A 248 9.53 -1.57 7.33
N TYR A 249 9.88 -2.83 7.56
CA TYR A 249 9.16 -3.70 8.49
C TYR A 249 9.99 -4.28 9.63
N LEU A 250 11.31 -4.30 9.50
CA LEU A 250 12.22 -4.82 10.53
C LEU A 250 13.04 -3.73 11.21
N GLY A 251 12.83 -2.44 10.88
CA GLY A 251 13.54 -1.30 11.47
C GLY A 251 15.06 -1.31 11.21
N ARG A 252 15.49 -1.96 10.13
CA ARG A 252 16.91 -2.09 9.78
C ARG A 252 17.29 -1.06 8.73
N GLY A 253 18.14 -0.10 9.10
CA GLY A 253 18.66 0.87 8.12
C GLY A 253 17.81 2.11 7.91
N THR A 254 16.69 2.27 8.64
CA THR A 254 15.82 3.45 8.60
C THR A 254 15.40 3.91 9.98
N GLU A 255 15.14 5.22 10.10
CA GLU A 255 14.49 5.85 11.25
C GLU A 255 13.18 6.48 10.78
N GLU A 256 12.08 6.14 11.42
CA GLU A 256 10.76 6.72 11.16
C GLU A 256 10.46 7.78 12.21
N ILE A 257 10.17 9.01 11.77
CA ILE A 257 9.89 10.16 12.64
C ILE A 257 8.46 10.61 12.42
N THR A 258 7.62 10.43 13.43
CA THR A 258 6.21 10.86 13.43
C THR A 258 5.90 11.64 14.72
N PRO A 259 5.51 12.92 14.65
CA PRO A 259 5.42 13.77 13.48
C PRO A 259 6.80 14.19 12.94
N ALA A 260 6.90 14.43 11.62
CA ALA A 260 8.12 14.87 10.96
C ALA A 260 8.51 16.29 11.41
N GLU A 261 9.80 16.56 11.49
CA GLU A 261 10.35 17.90 11.80
C GLU A 261 10.44 18.74 10.52
N LEU A 262 9.38 19.50 10.23
CA LEU A 262 9.22 20.30 9.01
C LEU A 262 8.84 21.74 9.34
N GLU A 263 9.22 22.66 8.47
CA GLU A 263 8.67 24.01 8.47
C GLU A 263 7.16 23.98 8.17
N PRO A 264 6.36 24.91 8.74
CA PRO A 264 4.90 24.92 8.56
C PRO A 264 4.45 24.88 7.09
N ALA A 265 5.15 25.58 6.20
CA ALA A 265 4.84 25.59 4.77
C ALA A 265 5.10 24.25 4.09
N GLN A 266 6.18 23.55 4.46
CA GLN A 266 6.51 22.23 3.96
C GLN A 266 5.49 21.19 4.42
N TRP A 267 5.07 21.28 5.67
CA TRP A 267 4.01 20.45 6.25
C TRP A 267 2.71 20.59 5.46
N GLN A 268 2.23 21.82 5.25
CA GLN A 268 1.02 22.09 4.50
C GLN A 268 1.10 21.60 3.05
N GLN A 269 2.24 21.79 2.38
CA GLN A 269 2.45 21.33 1.01
C GLN A 269 2.41 19.80 0.91
N ALA A 270 3.02 19.07 1.87
CA ALA A 270 3.00 17.62 1.90
C ALA A 270 1.57 17.10 2.10
N GLN A 271 0.84 17.66 3.05
CA GLN A 271 -0.57 17.30 3.30
C GLN A 271 -1.46 17.61 2.11
N ALA A 272 -1.28 18.78 1.48
CA ALA A 272 -2.05 19.17 0.29
C ALA A 272 -1.81 18.22 -0.89
N LEU A 273 -0.56 17.80 -1.13
CA LEU A 273 -0.23 16.82 -2.16
C LEU A 273 -0.91 15.47 -1.89
N ALA A 274 -0.92 15.00 -0.64
CA ALA A 274 -1.55 13.74 -0.27
C ALA A 274 -3.07 13.77 -0.50
N VAL A 275 -3.76 14.82 -0.05
CA VAL A 275 -5.21 15.01 -0.27
C VAL A 275 -5.53 15.13 -1.76
N LEU A 276 -4.73 15.90 -2.51
CA LEU A 276 -4.88 16.03 -3.97
C LEU A 276 -4.78 14.67 -4.65
N THR A 277 -3.75 13.88 -4.29
CA THR A 277 -3.51 12.56 -4.89
C THR A 277 -4.64 11.59 -4.57
N HIS A 278 -5.09 11.55 -3.31
CA HIS A 278 -6.24 10.75 -2.87
C HIS A 278 -7.47 11.05 -3.71
N GLY A 279 -7.80 12.34 -3.87
CA GLY A 279 -8.95 12.79 -4.68
C GLY A 279 -8.78 12.53 -6.18
N ALA A 280 -7.57 12.76 -6.74
CA ALA A 280 -7.30 12.57 -8.17
C ALA A 280 -7.51 11.12 -8.63
N LEU A 281 -7.22 10.15 -7.76
CA LEU A 281 -7.42 8.74 -8.05
C LEU A 281 -8.82 8.23 -7.68
N GLY A 282 -9.62 9.04 -6.99
CA GLY A 282 -10.93 8.64 -6.48
C GLY A 282 -10.82 7.65 -5.32
N CYS A 283 -9.73 7.72 -4.55
CA CYS A 283 -9.57 6.93 -3.34
C CYS A 283 -10.67 7.26 -2.33
N ARG A 284 -10.94 6.33 -1.41
CA ARG A 284 -11.98 6.44 -0.40
C ARG A 284 -11.53 5.79 0.90
N GLY A 285 -12.09 6.30 2.00
CA GLY A 285 -11.85 5.78 3.32
C GLY A 285 -10.50 6.20 3.86
N TYR A 286 -9.43 5.64 3.37
CA TYR A 286 -8.07 6.01 3.73
C TYR A 286 -7.07 5.62 2.64
N SER A 287 -5.93 6.30 2.65
CA SER A 287 -4.77 5.99 1.79
C SER A 287 -3.50 6.53 2.42
N ARG A 288 -2.34 6.17 1.89
CA ARG A 288 -1.04 6.75 2.26
C ARG A 288 -0.32 7.19 0.99
N THR A 289 0.13 8.43 0.97
CA THR A 289 0.90 8.99 -0.14
C THR A 289 2.34 9.15 0.26
N ASP A 290 3.25 8.58 -0.53
CA ASP A 290 4.69 8.66 -0.34
C ASP A 290 5.27 9.69 -1.33
N MET A 291 6.22 10.55 -0.88
CA MET A 291 6.74 11.68 -1.64
C MET A 291 8.16 12.04 -1.24
N ILE A 292 8.89 12.73 -2.12
CA ILE A 292 10.18 13.34 -1.81
C ILE A 292 10.00 14.85 -1.64
N LEU A 293 10.35 15.39 -0.48
CA LEU A 293 10.41 16.82 -0.24
C LEU A 293 11.72 17.39 -0.78
N THR A 294 11.63 18.20 -1.81
CA THR A 294 12.76 18.93 -2.42
C THR A 294 12.76 20.40 -1.96
N ALA A 295 13.81 21.14 -2.30
CA ALA A 295 13.84 22.60 -2.09
C ALA A 295 12.69 23.35 -2.77
N ASN A 296 12.11 22.76 -3.83
CA ASN A 296 11.01 23.33 -4.59
C ASN A 296 9.63 22.77 -4.20
N GLY A 297 9.51 22.05 -3.08
CA GLY A 297 8.30 21.41 -2.59
C GLY A 297 8.24 19.90 -2.85
N PRO A 298 7.16 19.23 -2.40
CA PRO A 298 7.03 17.78 -2.48
C PRO A 298 6.78 17.29 -3.90
N VAL A 299 7.35 16.14 -4.22
CA VAL A 299 7.20 15.40 -5.50
C VAL A 299 6.61 14.04 -5.21
N LEU A 300 5.52 13.68 -5.86
CA LEU A 300 4.80 12.42 -5.67
C LEU A 300 5.64 11.22 -6.08
N LEU A 301 5.75 10.22 -5.22
CA LEU A 301 6.29 8.91 -5.53
C LEU A 301 5.18 7.91 -5.88
N GLU A 302 4.31 7.62 -4.93
CA GLU A 302 3.22 6.65 -5.08
C GLU A 302 2.11 6.89 -4.04
N ILE A 303 0.99 6.17 -4.18
CA ILE A 303 -0.09 6.11 -3.21
C ILE A 303 -0.48 4.67 -2.94
N ASN A 304 -0.74 4.32 -1.69
CA ASN A 304 -1.17 3.01 -1.23
C ASN A 304 -2.63 3.09 -0.75
N THR A 305 -3.51 2.25 -1.28
CA THR A 305 -4.94 2.23 -0.93
C THR A 305 -5.27 1.31 0.24
N LEU A 306 -4.38 0.38 0.59
CA LEU A 306 -4.44 -0.44 1.79
C LEU A 306 -3.12 -0.33 2.56
N PRO A 307 -2.79 0.86 3.12
CA PRO A 307 -1.56 1.04 3.88
C PRO A 307 -1.53 0.17 5.12
N GLY A 308 -0.33 -0.20 5.57
CA GLY A 308 -0.12 -1.03 6.74
C GLY A 308 -0.87 -0.55 7.97
N MET A 309 -1.46 -1.50 8.70
CA MET A 309 -2.23 -1.28 9.93
C MET A 309 -1.60 -1.95 11.14
N THR A 310 -0.31 -2.31 11.09
CA THR A 310 0.41 -2.82 12.26
C THR A 310 0.63 -1.70 13.29
N LYS A 311 0.98 -2.03 14.51
CA LYS A 311 1.27 -1.00 15.53
C LYS A 311 2.38 -0.04 15.13
N ALA A 312 3.34 -0.52 14.35
CA ALA A 312 4.48 0.26 13.85
C ALA A 312 4.24 0.90 12.48
N SER A 313 3.08 0.70 11.84
CA SER A 313 2.76 1.29 10.54
C SER A 313 2.45 2.78 10.66
N PHE A 314 2.69 3.54 9.58
CA PHE A 314 2.52 5.00 9.55
C PHE A 314 1.10 5.46 9.89
N ILE A 315 0.05 4.79 9.38
CA ILE A 315 -1.34 5.22 9.70
C ILE A 315 -1.60 5.18 11.20
N PRO A 316 -1.35 4.08 11.96
CA PRO A 316 -1.46 4.09 13.42
C PRO A 316 -0.57 5.11 14.13
N GLN A 317 0.69 5.30 13.69
CA GLN A 317 1.59 6.32 14.25
C GLN A 317 1.05 7.74 14.04
N GLN A 318 0.59 8.06 12.84
CA GLN A 318 0.03 9.37 12.48
C GLN A 318 -1.30 9.64 13.18
N LEU A 319 -2.15 8.63 13.35
CA LEU A 319 -3.37 8.74 14.16
C LEU A 319 -3.00 9.06 15.63
N ALA A 320 -2.03 8.37 16.20
CA ALA A 320 -1.56 8.63 17.57
C ALA A 320 -1.00 10.06 17.71
N ALA A 321 -0.18 10.51 16.74
CA ALA A 321 0.35 11.88 16.71
C ALA A 321 -0.75 12.95 16.57
N ALA A 322 -1.87 12.60 15.94
CA ALA A 322 -3.07 13.45 15.87
C ALA A 322 -3.98 13.36 17.10
N GLY A 323 -3.62 12.57 18.13
CA GLY A 323 -4.48 12.31 19.28
C GLY A 323 -5.74 11.50 18.93
N ARG A 324 -5.75 10.77 17.83
CA ARG A 324 -6.89 9.99 17.33
C ARG A 324 -6.68 8.51 17.63
N PRO A 325 -7.52 7.87 18.46
CA PRO A 325 -7.39 6.43 18.74
C PRO A 325 -7.70 5.58 17.49
N VAL A 326 -7.01 4.45 17.37
CA VAL A 326 -7.15 3.53 16.22
C VAL A 326 -8.56 2.93 16.15
N LYS A 327 -9.16 2.52 17.27
CA LYS A 327 -10.47 1.87 17.28
C LYS A 327 -11.59 2.74 16.67
N PRO A 328 -11.80 4.01 17.07
CA PRO A 328 -12.78 4.89 16.42
C PRO A 328 -12.52 5.09 14.93
N PHE A 329 -11.26 5.15 14.50
CA PHE A 329 -10.91 5.20 13.08
C PHE A 329 -11.41 3.94 12.35
N LEU A 330 -11.14 2.73 12.87
CA LEU A 330 -11.61 1.47 12.25
C LEU A 330 -13.13 1.40 12.18
N GLU A 331 -13.83 1.76 13.26
CA GLU A 331 -15.29 1.81 13.32
C GLU A 331 -15.87 2.80 12.30
N ARG A 332 -15.21 3.95 12.11
CA ARG A 332 -15.60 4.92 11.07
C ARG A 332 -15.43 4.35 9.67
N GLN A 333 -14.31 3.65 9.37
CA GLN A 333 -14.11 3.02 8.07
C GLN A 333 -15.18 1.96 7.77
N LEU A 334 -15.57 1.17 8.75
CA LEU A 334 -16.68 0.21 8.62
C LEU A 334 -18.01 0.91 8.35
N THR A 335 -18.30 2.02 9.04
CA THR A 335 -19.48 2.83 8.81
C THR A 335 -19.54 3.36 7.38
N LEU A 336 -18.43 3.93 6.89
CA LEU A 336 -18.34 4.42 5.51
C LEU A 336 -18.53 3.30 4.47
N ALA A 337 -18.01 2.10 4.76
CA ALA A 337 -18.19 0.92 3.90
C ALA A 337 -19.67 0.53 3.77
N ARG A 338 -20.41 0.50 4.89
CA ARG A 338 -21.86 0.21 4.92
C ARG A 338 -22.67 1.28 4.18
N GLN A 339 -22.39 2.56 4.45
CA GLN A 339 -23.05 3.68 3.76
C GLN A 339 -22.89 3.62 2.24
N ARG A 340 -21.67 3.25 1.75
CA ARG A 340 -21.40 3.11 0.31
C ARG A 340 -22.15 1.94 -0.32
N ARG A 341 -22.30 0.83 0.39
CA ARG A 341 -23.12 -0.30 -0.07
C ARG A 341 -24.58 0.11 -0.21
N ASP A 342 -25.10 0.78 0.82
CA ASP A 342 -26.53 1.12 0.91
C ASP A 342 -26.94 2.26 -0.05
N ALA A 343 -25.96 3.01 -0.59
CA ALA A 343 -26.17 4.06 -1.59
C ALA A 343 -26.17 3.56 -3.05
N LYS A 344 -25.86 2.28 -3.29
CA LYS A 344 -25.90 1.61 -4.61
C LYS A 344 -27.25 0.92 -4.82
#